data_bf3878177557408ac5dd31f6256c8533
#
_entry.id   bf3878177557408ac5dd31f6256c8533
#
_cell.length_a   1.000
_cell.length_b   1.000
_cell.length_c   1.000
_cell.angle_alpha   90.00
_cell.angle_beta   90.00
_cell.angle_gamma   90.00
#
_symmetry.space_group_name_H-M   'P 1'
#
loop_
_entity.id
_entity.type
_entity.pdbx_description
1 polymer ?
#
loop_
_entity_poly.entity_id
_entity_poly.type
_entity_poly.pdbx_seq_one_letter_code
_entity_poly.pdbx_strand_id
1 'polypeptide(L)'
;LTPFTYVFQSREHIYEIFEEICGSRLTTNIGRVGGFERNFTLASFEKLNKFLENFPKTMKEFENLLNRNRIFMERCIGAGPINAERALNYGFTGPNLRAAGVDYDVRVAQPYSSYEDFDFKIPVGTTGDVYDRFMVRNGEIWESLSIIRQALEKIEKIEKEFPEQKEIFYAQEADHFHLP
;
A
#
# COMPACT_ATOMS: atom_id res chain seq x y z
N LEU A 1 -19.67 -5.92 11.28
CA LEU A 1 -18.54 -6.36 12.10
C LEU A 1 -17.65 -7.36 11.36
N THR A 2 -18.21 -8.40 10.70
CA THR A 2 -17.44 -9.46 10.01
C THR A 2 -16.41 -8.94 8.99
N PRO A 3 -16.71 -8.03 8.04
CA PRO A 3 -15.71 -7.51 7.12
C PRO A 3 -14.54 -6.82 7.81
N PHE A 4 -14.81 -6.14 8.91
CA PHE A 4 -13.80 -5.49 9.74
C PHE A 4 -12.83 -6.51 10.36
N THR A 5 -13.34 -7.63 10.86
CA THR A 5 -12.52 -8.71 11.44
C THR A 5 -11.56 -9.32 10.40
N TYR A 6 -12.04 -9.55 9.16
CA TYR A 6 -11.20 -10.04 8.06
C TYR A 6 -10.02 -9.11 7.75
N VAL A 7 -10.30 -7.80 7.66
CA VAL A 7 -9.25 -6.80 7.39
C VAL A 7 -8.24 -6.74 8.54
N PHE A 8 -8.70 -6.79 9.78
CA PHE A 8 -7.80 -6.78 10.95
C PHE A 8 -6.91 -8.02 11.03
N GLN A 9 -7.45 -9.20 10.71
CA GLN A 9 -6.64 -10.42 10.64
C GLN A 9 -5.53 -10.32 9.60
N SER A 10 -5.84 -9.77 8.42
CA SER A 10 -4.83 -9.56 7.38
C SER A 10 -3.81 -8.51 7.75
N ARG A 11 -4.23 -7.46 8.47
CA ARG A 11 -3.35 -6.42 8.99
C ARG A 11 -2.35 -6.95 10.02
N GLU A 12 -2.71 -7.97 10.77
CA GLU A 12 -1.79 -8.65 11.70
C GLU A 12 -0.55 -9.20 10.99
N HIS A 13 -0.70 -9.81 9.83
CA HIS A 13 0.43 -10.29 9.04
C HIS A 13 1.35 -9.14 8.55
N ILE A 14 0.80 -7.97 8.26
CA ILE A 14 1.61 -6.79 7.94
C ILE A 14 2.40 -6.33 9.17
N TYR A 15 1.80 -6.37 10.34
CA TYR A 15 2.48 -6.04 11.59
C TYR A 15 3.62 -7.01 11.92
N GLU A 16 3.44 -8.31 11.63
CA GLU A 16 4.51 -9.31 11.79
C GLU A 16 5.69 -9.03 10.85
N ILE A 17 5.43 -8.53 9.64
CA ILE A 17 6.47 -8.11 8.70
C ILE A 17 7.19 -6.86 9.23
N PHE A 18 6.45 -5.86 9.71
CA PHE A 18 7.04 -4.66 10.28
C PHE A 18 7.87 -4.95 11.53
N GLU A 19 7.39 -5.83 12.41
CA GLU A 19 8.12 -6.26 13.60
C GLU A 19 9.44 -6.92 13.24
N GLU A 20 9.46 -7.76 12.22
CA GLU A 20 10.68 -8.41 11.71
C GLU A 20 11.69 -7.38 11.19
N ILE A 21 11.22 -6.38 10.43
CA ILE A 21 12.10 -5.42 9.76
C ILE A 21 12.58 -4.32 10.72
N CYS A 22 11.67 -3.76 11.53
CA CYS A 22 11.97 -2.59 12.36
C CYS A 22 11.91 -2.86 13.87
N GLY A 23 11.52 -4.05 14.31
CA GLY A 23 11.29 -4.35 15.72
C GLY A 23 10.06 -3.68 16.33
N SER A 24 9.23 -3.01 15.50
CA SER A 24 8.04 -2.28 15.93
C SER A 24 6.85 -2.58 15.03
N ARG A 25 5.69 -2.82 15.64
CA ARG A 25 4.46 -3.22 14.91
C ARG A 25 3.71 -2.04 14.30
N LEU A 26 3.75 -0.88 14.91
CA LEU A 26 2.94 0.29 14.52
C LEU A 26 3.78 1.52 14.22
N THR A 27 4.76 1.82 15.03
CA THR A 27 5.63 2.98 14.90
C THR A 27 6.90 2.60 14.15
N THR A 28 6.72 2.22 12.88
CA THR A 28 7.83 1.81 12.04
C THR A 28 8.75 2.97 11.76
N ASN A 29 10.04 2.81 12.01
CA ASN A 29 11.06 3.81 11.78
C ASN A 29 12.33 3.14 11.25
N ILE A 30 12.27 2.66 10.01
CA ILE A 30 13.38 2.02 9.32
C ILE A 30 14.21 2.99 8.49
N GLY A 31 13.60 4.07 8.01
CA GLY A 31 14.26 5.07 7.17
C GLY A 31 15.18 5.96 8.00
N ARG A 32 16.42 6.12 7.53
CA ARG A 32 17.44 7.02 8.08
C ARG A 32 17.98 7.92 6.97
N VAL A 33 18.65 9.00 7.34
CA VAL A 33 19.39 9.79 6.36
C VAL A 33 20.51 8.92 5.77
N GLY A 34 20.45 8.70 4.48
CA GLY A 34 21.41 7.85 3.77
C GLY A 34 20.97 6.40 3.53
N GLY A 35 19.78 5.98 3.99
CA GLY A 35 19.25 4.63 3.69
C GLY A 35 18.36 4.03 4.76
N PHE A 36 18.49 2.75 5.00
CA PHE A 36 17.74 2.00 6.00
C PHE A 36 18.64 1.63 7.19
N GLU A 37 18.06 1.61 8.40
CA GLU A 37 18.78 1.24 9.62
C GLU A 37 19.15 -0.25 9.67
N ARG A 38 18.33 -1.09 9.07
CA ARG A 38 18.49 -2.55 9.08
C ARG A 38 18.18 -3.13 7.71
N ASN A 39 18.74 -4.31 7.47
CA ASN A 39 18.50 -5.07 6.25
C ASN A 39 17.16 -5.78 6.29
N PHE A 40 16.61 -6.01 5.11
CA PHE A 40 15.58 -7.02 4.92
C PHE A 40 16.20 -8.41 5.08
N THR A 41 15.61 -9.24 5.95
CA THR A 41 16.04 -10.62 6.17
C THR A 41 15.34 -11.58 5.19
N LEU A 42 15.90 -12.75 4.96
CA LEU A 42 15.20 -13.80 4.20
C LEU A 42 13.83 -14.12 4.81
N ALA A 43 13.74 -14.12 6.15
CA ALA A 43 12.48 -14.34 6.86
C ALA A 43 11.43 -13.27 6.55
N SER A 44 11.84 -11.99 6.40
CA SER A 44 10.92 -10.92 6.01
C SER A 44 10.39 -11.08 4.59
N PHE A 45 11.25 -11.52 3.64
CA PHE A 45 10.82 -11.83 2.27
C PHE A 45 9.87 -13.03 2.22
N GLU A 46 10.13 -14.09 2.99
CA GLU A 46 9.21 -15.23 3.07
C GLU A 46 7.85 -14.84 3.63
N LYS A 47 7.81 -14.04 4.70
CA LYS A 47 6.56 -13.51 5.27
C LYS A 47 5.81 -12.65 4.25
N LEU A 48 6.51 -11.79 3.52
CA LEU A 48 5.92 -10.93 2.50
C LEU A 48 5.36 -11.73 1.32
N ASN A 49 6.09 -12.73 0.81
CA ASN A 49 5.61 -13.61 -0.24
C ASN A 49 4.35 -14.39 0.20
N LYS A 50 4.36 -14.95 1.41
CA LYS A 50 3.19 -15.62 1.99
C LYS A 50 1.98 -14.68 2.13
N PHE A 51 2.21 -13.43 2.51
CA PHE A 51 1.18 -12.41 2.54
C PHE A 51 0.59 -12.17 1.15
N LEU A 52 1.44 -11.97 0.13
CA LEU A 52 1.02 -11.72 -1.26
C LEU A 52 0.26 -12.90 -1.89
N GLU A 53 0.49 -14.13 -1.44
CA GLU A 53 -0.25 -15.32 -1.89
C GLU A 53 -1.64 -15.44 -1.24
N ASN A 54 -1.75 -15.07 0.03
CA ASN A 54 -2.96 -15.29 0.82
C ASN A 54 -3.91 -14.10 0.84
N PHE A 55 -3.37 -12.89 0.93
CA PHE A 55 -4.17 -11.67 1.04
C PHE A 55 -5.16 -11.45 -0.11
N PRO A 56 -4.83 -11.75 -1.40
CA PRO A 56 -5.79 -11.65 -2.49
C PRO A 56 -7.05 -12.51 -2.31
N LYS A 57 -6.94 -13.67 -1.64
CA LYS A 57 -8.07 -14.55 -1.35
C LYS A 57 -9.00 -13.90 -0.32
N THR A 58 -8.42 -13.41 0.77
CA THR A 58 -9.16 -12.67 1.82
C THR A 58 -9.80 -11.42 1.26
N MET A 59 -9.09 -10.70 0.38
CA MET A 59 -9.62 -9.49 -0.26
C MET A 59 -10.83 -9.79 -1.15
N LYS A 60 -10.79 -10.86 -1.94
CA LYS A 60 -11.95 -11.32 -2.74
C LYS A 60 -13.15 -11.70 -1.87
N GLU A 61 -12.93 -12.37 -0.74
CA GLU A 61 -13.99 -12.69 0.20
C GLU A 61 -14.60 -11.41 0.80
N PHE A 62 -13.76 -10.45 1.20
CA PHE A 62 -14.19 -9.15 1.68
C PHE A 62 -15.03 -8.40 0.63
N GLU A 63 -14.58 -8.34 -0.62
CA GLU A 63 -15.32 -7.74 -1.72
C GLU A 63 -16.68 -8.42 -1.95
N ASN A 64 -16.73 -9.74 -1.92
CA ASN A 64 -17.97 -10.48 -2.09
C ASN A 64 -18.98 -10.22 -0.97
N LEU A 65 -18.50 -9.99 0.25
CA LEU A 65 -19.36 -9.66 1.40
C LEU A 65 -20.00 -8.25 1.28
N LEU A 66 -19.28 -7.30 0.68
CA LEU A 66 -19.70 -5.89 0.65
C LEU A 66 -20.28 -5.47 -0.69
N ASN A 67 -19.61 -5.77 -1.81
CA ASN A 67 -20.01 -5.26 -3.13
C ASN A 67 -21.37 -5.79 -3.62
N ARG A 68 -21.83 -6.93 -3.07
CA ARG A 68 -23.13 -7.53 -3.37
C ARG A 68 -24.16 -7.33 -2.24
N ASN A 69 -23.77 -6.65 -1.18
CA ASN A 69 -24.66 -6.42 -0.03
C ASN A 69 -25.58 -5.22 -0.29
N ARG A 70 -26.85 -5.50 -0.54
CA ARG A 70 -27.84 -4.47 -0.82
C ARG A 70 -27.93 -3.41 0.27
N ILE A 71 -27.89 -3.81 1.54
CA ILE A 71 -27.98 -2.88 2.68
C ILE A 71 -26.76 -1.94 2.71
N PHE A 72 -25.56 -2.47 2.42
CA PHE A 72 -24.34 -1.68 2.33
C PHE A 72 -24.42 -0.67 1.17
N MET A 73 -24.83 -1.11 -0.01
CA MET A 73 -24.96 -0.26 -1.20
C MET A 73 -25.99 0.85 -0.96
N GLU A 74 -27.17 0.54 -0.45
CA GLU A 74 -28.24 1.52 -0.18
C GLU A 74 -27.84 2.57 0.87
N ARG A 75 -26.90 2.24 1.77
CA ARG A 75 -26.38 3.19 2.76
C ARG A 75 -25.21 4.04 2.27
N CYS A 76 -24.49 3.59 1.24
CA CYS A 76 -23.27 4.22 0.75
C CYS A 76 -23.49 5.03 -0.53
N ILE A 77 -24.33 4.53 -1.44
CA ILE A 77 -24.62 5.20 -2.72
C ILE A 77 -25.44 6.47 -2.45
N GLY A 78 -24.94 7.59 -2.98
CA GLY A 78 -25.55 8.90 -2.79
C GLY A 78 -25.38 9.50 -1.39
N ALA A 79 -24.63 8.84 -0.51
CA ALA A 79 -24.36 9.38 0.82
C ALA A 79 -23.13 10.30 0.80
N GLY A 80 -23.30 11.56 1.21
CA GLY A 80 -22.25 12.57 1.32
C GLY A 80 -21.47 12.79 0.01
N PRO A 81 -22.14 13.02 -1.14
CA PRO A 81 -21.45 13.27 -2.40
C PRO A 81 -20.71 14.60 -2.35
N ILE A 82 -19.53 14.63 -2.99
CA ILE A 82 -18.74 15.83 -3.18
C ILE A 82 -18.21 15.86 -4.61
N ASN A 83 -18.47 16.95 -5.32
CA ASN A 83 -17.98 17.11 -6.69
C ASN A 83 -16.51 17.56 -6.69
N ALA A 84 -15.87 17.46 -7.86
CA ALA A 84 -14.45 17.77 -8.05
C ALA A 84 -14.09 19.21 -7.62
N GLU A 85 -14.88 20.21 -8.02
CA GLU A 85 -14.66 21.61 -7.68
C GLU A 85 -14.64 21.84 -6.18
N ARG A 86 -15.64 21.30 -5.49
CA ARG A 86 -15.77 21.46 -4.03
C ARG A 86 -14.66 20.69 -3.30
N ALA A 87 -14.30 19.50 -3.80
CA ALA A 87 -13.19 18.73 -3.24
C ALA A 87 -11.86 19.48 -3.33
N LEU A 88 -11.57 20.11 -4.47
CA LEU A 88 -10.39 20.95 -4.67
C LEU A 88 -10.40 22.18 -3.76
N ASN A 89 -11.53 22.88 -3.65
CA ASN A 89 -11.67 24.07 -2.81
C ASN A 89 -11.46 23.76 -1.31
N TYR A 90 -11.81 22.56 -0.87
CA TYR A 90 -11.55 22.11 0.51
C TYR A 90 -10.15 21.49 0.70
N GLY A 91 -9.32 21.44 -0.33
CA GLY A 91 -7.99 20.87 -0.24
C GLY A 91 -7.98 19.34 -0.08
N PHE A 92 -8.97 18.64 -0.62
CA PHE A 92 -8.98 17.18 -0.60
C PHE A 92 -7.83 16.62 -1.42
N THR A 93 -7.27 15.51 -0.94
CA THR A 93 -6.21 14.77 -1.62
C THR A 93 -6.47 13.26 -1.56
N GLY A 94 -5.65 12.49 -2.29
CA GLY A 94 -5.68 11.04 -2.24
C GLY A 94 -7.01 10.42 -2.64
N PRO A 95 -7.44 9.31 -1.99
CA PRO A 95 -8.64 8.58 -2.35
C PRO A 95 -9.93 9.42 -2.33
N ASN A 96 -10.01 10.41 -1.46
CA ASN A 96 -11.19 11.27 -1.37
C ASN A 96 -11.32 12.21 -2.59
N LEU A 97 -10.20 12.74 -3.08
CA LEU A 97 -10.17 13.56 -4.29
C LEU A 97 -10.43 12.70 -5.54
N ARG A 98 -9.81 11.53 -5.62
CA ARG A 98 -10.01 10.60 -6.74
C ARG A 98 -11.45 10.07 -6.80
N ALA A 99 -12.08 9.84 -5.66
CA ALA A 99 -13.51 9.48 -5.62
C ALA A 99 -14.41 10.57 -6.21
N ALA A 100 -14.02 11.84 -6.11
CA ALA A 100 -14.73 12.97 -6.71
C ALA A 100 -14.49 13.13 -8.21
N GLY A 101 -13.77 12.21 -8.86
CA GLY A 101 -13.54 12.21 -10.30
C GLY A 101 -12.26 12.94 -10.75
N VAL A 102 -11.38 13.33 -9.81
CA VAL A 102 -10.12 13.99 -10.15
C VAL A 102 -9.01 12.95 -10.24
N ASP A 103 -8.49 12.75 -11.44
CA ASP A 103 -7.36 11.86 -11.71
C ASP A 103 -6.05 12.53 -11.31
N TYR A 104 -5.74 12.49 -10.01
CA TYR A 104 -4.51 13.03 -9.46
C TYR A 104 -3.90 12.07 -8.44
N ASP A 105 -2.65 11.68 -8.70
CA ASP A 105 -1.81 10.94 -7.77
C ASP A 105 -0.38 11.49 -7.83
N VAL A 106 0.16 11.87 -6.67
CA VAL A 106 1.51 12.44 -6.57
C VAL A 106 2.59 11.47 -7.04
N ARG A 107 2.36 10.16 -6.91
CA ARG A 107 3.30 9.12 -7.37
C ARG A 107 3.49 9.13 -8.89
N VAL A 108 2.46 9.59 -9.63
CA VAL A 108 2.51 9.75 -11.09
C VAL A 108 2.83 11.19 -11.49
N ALA A 109 2.23 12.17 -10.82
CA ALA A 109 2.40 13.59 -11.16
C ALA A 109 3.80 14.13 -10.81
N GLN A 110 4.39 13.64 -9.73
CA GLN A 110 5.73 13.99 -9.26
C GLN A 110 6.40 12.75 -8.66
N PRO A 111 6.88 11.82 -9.51
CA PRO A 111 7.42 10.54 -9.06
C PRO A 111 8.56 10.70 -8.06
N TYR A 112 8.57 9.84 -7.06
CA TYR A 112 9.61 9.75 -6.03
C TYR A 112 9.87 8.28 -5.69
N SER A 113 11.02 7.97 -5.07
CA SER A 113 11.36 6.62 -4.59
C SER A 113 11.09 5.49 -5.61
N SER A 114 11.50 5.67 -6.86
CA SER A 114 11.35 4.68 -7.94
C SER A 114 9.90 4.36 -8.36
N TYR A 115 8.90 5.17 -7.98
CA TYR A 115 7.53 4.96 -8.46
C TYR A 115 7.40 5.03 -9.98
N GLU A 116 8.27 5.77 -10.66
CA GLU A 116 8.35 5.84 -12.13
C GLU A 116 8.68 4.49 -12.79
N ASP A 117 9.25 3.57 -12.03
CA ASP A 117 9.65 2.25 -12.48
C ASP A 117 8.55 1.19 -12.37
N PHE A 118 7.41 1.51 -11.77
CA PHE A 118 6.31 0.59 -11.54
C PHE A 118 5.12 0.91 -12.43
N ASP A 119 4.53 -0.14 -12.97
CA ASP A 119 3.26 -0.05 -13.71
C ASP A 119 2.09 -0.25 -12.75
N PHE A 120 1.27 0.79 -12.60
CA PHE A 120 0.06 0.76 -11.78
C PHE A 120 -0.96 1.76 -12.30
N LYS A 121 -2.23 1.50 -12.02
CA LYS A 121 -3.34 2.35 -12.41
C LYS A 121 -3.82 3.19 -11.24
N ILE A 122 -4.40 4.34 -11.55
CA ILE A 122 -5.02 5.22 -10.56
C ILE A 122 -6.53 4.95 -10.57
N PRO A 123 -7.10 4.34 -9.53
CA PRO A 123 -8.56 4.19 -9.43
C PRO A 123 -9.22 5.55 -9.22
N VAL A 124 -10.23 5.85 -10.05
CA VAL A 124 -10.97 7.12 -10.01
C VAL A 124 -12.47 6.82 -9.94
N GLY A 125 -13.17 7.52 -9.05
CA GLY A 125 -14.62 7.48 -8.92
C GLY A 125 -15.32 8.49 -9.83
N THR A 126 -16.61 8.69 -9.62
CA THR A 126 -17.41 9.59 -10.45
C THR A 126 -18.30 10.54 -9.66
N THR A 127 -18.88 10.07 -8.57
CA THR A 127 -19.89 10.81 -7.79
C THR A 127 -19.34 11.42 -6.51
N GLY A 128 -18.17 10.95 -6.05
CA GLY A 128 -17.53 11.38 -4.81
C GLY A 128 -18.33 11.04 -3.55
N ASP A 129 -19.20 10.05 -3.61
CA ASP A 129 -19.99 9.58 -2.46
C ASP A 129 -19.20 8.55 -1.61
N VAL A 130 -19.81 8.04 -0.57
CA VAL A 130 -19.19 7.04 0.31
C VAL A 130 -18.86 5.76 -0.43
N TYR A 131 -19.70 5.35 -1.40
CA TYR A 131 -19.47 4.15 -2.18
C TYR A 131 -18.26 4.30 -3.10
N ASP A 132 -18.14 5.41 -3.81
CA ASP A 132 -16.97 5.70 -4.65
C ASP A 132 -15.67 5.76 -3.83
N ARG A 133 -15.69 6.38 -2.65
CA ARG A 133 -14.54 6.39 -1.73
C ARG A 133 -14.13 4.99 -1.29
N PHE A 134 -15.10 4.10 -1.07
CA PHE A 134 -14.85 2.70 -0.77
C PHE A 134 -14.24 1.98 -1.97
N MET A 135 -14.82 2.14 -3.17
CA MET A 135 -14.35 1.47 -4.40
C MET A 135 -12.95 1.92 -4.80
N VAL A 136 -12.64 3.20 -4.69
CA VAL A 136 -11.30 3.74 -4.95
C VAL A 136 -10.27 3.12 -4.01
N ARG A 137 -10.53 3.07 -2.69
CA ARG A 137 -9.61 2.43 -1.74
C ARG A 137 -9.44 0.95 -2.01
N ASN A 138 -10.51 0.28 -2.41
CA ASN A 138 -10.47 -1.12 -2.78
C ASN A 138 -9.55 -1.36 -4.01
N GLY A 139 -9.71 -0.54 -5.04
CA GLY A 139 -8.84 -0.56 -6.21
C GLY A 139 -7.37 -0.28 -5.86
N GLU A 140 -7.11 0.68 -4.98
CA GLU A 140 -5.76 1.02 -4.54
C GLU A 140 -5.05 -0.11 -3.78
N ILE A 141 -5.80 -0.96 -3.09
CA ILE A 141 -5.23 -2.15 -2.45
C ILE A 141 -4.67 -3.11 -3.51
N TRP A 142 -5.41 -3.34 -4.58
CA TRP A 142 -4.96 -4.19 -5.68
C TRP A 142 -3.74 -3.62 -6.40
N GLU A 143 -3.71 -2.32 -6.65
CA GLU A 143 -2.55 -1.66 -7.24
C GLU A 143 -1.34 -1.69 -6.31
N SER A 144 -1.54 -1.52 -5.02
CA SER A 144 -0.46 -1.65 -4.02
C SER A 144 0.14 -3.06 -4.00
N LEU A 145 -0.69 -4.11 -4.11
CA LEU A 145 -0.19 -5.48 -4.23
C LEU A 145 0.61 -5.69 -5.52
N SER A 146 0.18 -5.07 -6.63
CA SER A 146 0.91 -5.10 -7.89
C SER A 146 2.29 -4.44 -7.76
N ILE A 147 2.36 -3.26 -7.16
CA ILE A 147 3.62 -2.55 -6.92
C ILE A 147 4.58 -3.39 -6.05
N ILE A 148 4.09 -3.99 -4.97
CA ILE A 148 4.92 -4.83 -4.09
C ILE A 148 5.48 -6.03 -4.86
N ARG A 149 4.69 -6.70 -5.71
CA ARG A 149 5.17 -7.80 -6.54
C ARG A 149 6.26 -7.36 -7.51
N GLN A 150 6.04 -6.26 -8.21
CA GLN A 150 7.03 -5.69 -9.13
C GLN A 150 8.32 -5.31 -8.41
N ALA A 151 8.22 -4.75 -7.20
CA ALA A 151 9.38 -4.43 -6.37
C ALA A 151 10.19 -5.69 -5.99
N LEU A 152 9.50 -6.75 -5.54
CA LEU A 152 10.15 -8.03 -5.23
C LEU A 152 10.84 -8.65 -6.45
N GLU A 153 10.17 -8.67 -7.60
CA GLU A 153 10.76 -9.17 -8.86
C GLU A 153 12.00 -8.38 -9.27
N LYS A 154 12.01 -7.06 -9.06
CA LYS A 154 13.18 -6.22 -9.31
C LYS A 154 14.33 -6.55 -8.36
N ILE A 155 14.05 -6.69 -7.07
CA ILE A 155 15.05 -7.07 -6.06
C ILE A 155 15.67 -8.42 -6.43
N GLU A 156 14.88 -9.44 -6.76
CA GLU A 156 15.37 -10.74 -7.17
C GLU A 156 16.24 -10.71 -8.43
N LYS A 157 15.91 -9.86 -9.40
CA LYS A 157 16.73 -9.65 -10.61
C LYS A 157 18.07 -9.04 -10.25
N ILE A 158 18.08 -7.99 -9.44
CA ILE A 158 19.30 -7.31 -9.01
C ILE A 158 20.18 -8.24 -8.20
N GLU A 159 19.63 -9.05 -7.29
CA GLU A 159 20.41 -10.07 -6.57
C GLU A 159 21.07 -11.11 -7.48
N LYS A 160 20.42 -11.48 -8.59
CA LYS A 160 20.97 -12.41 -9.58
C LYS A 160 22.06 -11.78 -10.46
N GLU A 161 21.87 -10.51 -10.83
CA GLU A 161 22.83 -9.78 -11.68
C GLU A 161 24.08 -9.36 -10.90
N PHE A 162 23.93 -9.05 -9.61
CA PHE A 162 25.01 -8.55 -8.77
C PHE A 162 25.14 -9.34 -7.46
N PRO A 163 25.52 -10.63 -7.51
CA PRO A 163 25.61 -11.47 -6.33
C PRO A 163 26.65 -10.99 -5.30
N GLU A 164 27.65 -10.23 -5.75
CA GLU A 164 28.67 -9.63 -4.88
C GLU A 164 28.16 -8.42 -4.11
N GLN A 165 27.03 -7.82 -4.56
CA GLN A 165 26.38 -6.68 -3.90
C GLN A 165 25.27 -7.08 -2.94
N LYS A 166 25.10 -8.37 -2.66
CA LYS A 166 24.12 -8.84 -1.66
C LYS A 166 24.22 -8.10 -0.32
N GLU A 167 25.45 -7.76 0.08
CA GLU A 167 25.69 -6.96 1.29
C GLU A 167 25.30 -5.48 1.15
N ILE A 168 25.15 -4.94 -0.06
CA ILE A 168 24.79 -3.53 -0.29
C ILE A 168 23.27 -3.34 -0.27
N PHE A 169 22.51 -4.35 -0.74
CA PHE A 169 21.04 -4.35 -0.64
C PHE A 169 20.58 -4.57 0.80
N TYR A 170 21.38 -5.24 1.58
CA TYR A 170 21.27 -5.38 3.00
C TYR A 170 22.13 -4.28 3.62
N ALA A 171 21.55 -3.20 4.17
CA ALA A 171 22.30 -2.09 4.73
C ALA A 171 23.56 -2.61 5.41
N GLN A 172 24.72 -2.13 5.01
CA GLN A 172 25.90 -2.27 5.83
C GLN A 172 25.45 -1.83 7.23
N GLU A 173 25.81 -2.58 8.25
CA GLU A 173 25.62 -2.15 9.64
C GLU A 173 26.00 -0.68 9.67
N ALA A 174 25.01 0.19 9.86
CA ALA A 174 25.25 1.61 9.85
C ALA A 174 26.33 1.82 10.91
N ASP A 175 27.54 2.15 10.46
CA ASP A 175 28.58 2.63 11.36
C ASP A 175 27.87 3.61 12.27
N HIS A 176 27.83 3.31 13.54
CA HIS A 176 27.10 4.10 14.52
C HIS A 176 27.43 5.56 14.28
N PHE A 177 26.49 6.31 13.72
CA PHE A 177 26.63 7.73 13.56
C PHE A 177 26.70 8.30 14.97
N HIS A 178 27.89 8.38 15.53
CA HIS A 178 28.16 9.18 16.70
C HIS A 178 28.00 10.63 16.25
N LEU A 179 26.84 11.19 16.51
CA LEU A 179 26.68 12.63 16.47
C LEU A 179 27.69 13.22 17.48
N PRO A 180 28.48 14.22 17.08
CA PRO A 180 29.39 14.92 17.98
C PRO A 180 28.67 15.59 19.13
#